data_8ef69be4b32021d7e04cbb4ef13c77be
#
_entry.id   8ef69be4b32021d7e04cbb4ef13c77be
#
_cell.length_a   1.000
_cell.length_b   1.000
_cell.length_c   1.000
_cell.angle_alpha   90.00
_cell.angle_beta   90.00
_cell.angle_gamma   90.00
#
_symmetry.space_group_name_H-M   'P 1'
#
loop_
_entity.id
_entity.type
_entity.pdbx_description
1 polymer ?
#
loop_
_entity_poly.entity_id
_entity_poly.type
_entity_poly.pdbx_seq_one_letter_code
_entity_poly.pdbx_strand_id
1 'polypeptide(L)'
;FAAAEHAHKLQPTSESAAGCAQMCIKKEDYAGAIEYYKQALSMVDNDEDKADYLYRMANVYVSLHNYQQGVAHAQQALDLNPEDGRCYLLMGICYASAKVYDDPILQRSVFWVACDMFRKAKTVDSSCATDANKLIATYSQYFPSKEDVFFHRDLNEGQPFRVGGWIGKTTTCRSKAE
;
A
#
# COMPACT_ATOMS: atom_id res chain seq x y z
N PHE A 1 -19.43 -16.57 11.88
CA PHE A 1 -19.83 -15.54 10.91
C PHE A 1 -21.32 -15.21 11.02
N ALA A 2 -22.19 -16.24 11.01
CA ALA A 2 -23.64 -16.04 11.14
C ALA A 2 -24.02 -15.29 12.43
N ALA A 3 -23.34 -15.57 13.55
CA ALA A 3 -23.54 -14.87 14.80
C ALA A 3 -23.16 -13.38 14.73
N ALA A 4 -22.05 -13.06 14.04
CA ALA A 4 -21.61 -11.67 13.84
C ALA A 4 -22.61 -10.90 12.96
N GLU A 5 -23.07 -11.49 11.87
CA GLU A 5 -24.10 -10.89 11.00
C GLU A 5 -25.40 -10.65 11.75
N HIS A 6 -25.85 -11.63 12.54
CA HIS A 6 -27.08 -11.52 13.30
C HIS A 6 -27.00 -10.38 14.32
N ALA A 7 -25.89 -10.30 15.06
CA ALA A 7 -25.65 -9.23 16.03
C ALA A 7 -25.63 -7.85 15.35
N HIS A 8 -25.02 -7.74 14.19
CA HIS A 8 -24.97 -6.50 13.42
C HIS A 8 -26.35 -6.06 12.94
N LYS A 9 -27.20 -7.00 12.48
CA LYS A 9 -28.57 -6.71 12.06
C LYS A 9 -29.43 -6.22 13.22
N LEU A 10 -29.24 -6.79 14.43
CA LEU A 10 -30.00 -6.41 15.62
C LEU A 10 -29.62 -5.01 16.12
N GLN A 11 -28.33 -4.70 16.15
CA GLN A 11 -27.82 -3.42 16.65
C GLN A 11 -26.60 -3.00 15.81
N PRO A 12 -26.81 -2.32 14.67
CA PRO A 12 -25.73 -1.89 13.80
C PRO A 12 -24.85 -0.84 14.47
N THR A 13 -23.55 -1.13 14.57
CA THR A 13 -22.51 -0.20 15.02
C THR A 13 -21.31 -0.29 14.09
N SER A 14 -20.40 0.68 14.16
CA SER A 14 -19.16 0.59 13.39
C SER A 14 -18.32 -0.62 13.79
N GLU A 15 -18.28 -0.93 15.09
CA GLU A 15 -17.57 -2.10 15.62
C GLU A 15 -18.20 -3.42 15.15
N SER A 16 -19.53 -3.51 15.12
CA SER A 16 -20.20 -4.70 14.64
C SER A 16 -19.99 -4.92 13.14
N ALA A 17 -20.02 -3.84 12.35
CA ALA A 17 -19.70 -3.88 10.93
C ALA A 17 -18.25 -4.34 10.70
N ALA A 18 -17.30 -3.76 11.43
CA ALA A 18 -15.89 -4.16 11.36
C ALA A 18 -15.69 -5.64 11.76
N GLY A 19 -16.42 -6.10 12.75
CA GLY A 19 -16.43 -7.53 13.14
C GLY A 19 -16.89 -8.44 12.01
N CYS A 20 -17.95 -8.06 11.30
CA CYS A 20 -18.40 -8.78 10.12
C CYS A 20 -17.36 -8.77 9.00
N ALA A 21 -16.71 -7.64 8.78
CA ALA A 21 -15.64 -7.53 7.79
C ALA A 21 -14.47 -8.49 8.11
N GLN A 22 -14.06 -8.57 9.36
CA GLN A 22 -13.02 -9.51 9.79
C GLN A 22 -13.42 -10.97 9.57
N MET A 23 -14.68 -11.31 9.81
CA MET A 23 -15.18 -12.67 9.53
C MET A 23 -15.19 -12.96 8.03
N CYS A 24 -15.53 -11.98 7.20
CA CYS A 24 -15.43 -12.10 5.74
C CYS A 24 -13.98 -12.36 5.31
N ILE A 25 -12.99 -11.64 5.88
CA ILE A 25 -11.58 -11.84 5.59
C ILE A 25 -11.14 -13.27 5.94
N LYS A 26 -11.55 -13.79 7.10
CA LYS A 26 -11.24 -15.16 7.50
C LYS A 26 -11.79 -16.21 6.53
N LYS A 27 -12.90 -15.90 5.86
CA LYS A 27 -13.52 -16.77 4.84
C LYS A 27 -13.04 -16.42 3.42
N GLU A 28 -12.09 -15.54 3.28
CA GLU A 28 -11.61 -15.04 2.00
C GLU A 28 -12.71 -14.37 1.15
N ASP A 29 -13.77 -13.89 1.79
CA ASP A 29 -14.80 -13.07 1.14
C ASP A 29 -14.38 -11.60 1.22
N TYR A 30 -13.43 -11.22 0.38
CA TYR A 30 -12.86 -9.88 0.39
C TYR A 30 -13.85 -8.82 -0.08
N ALA A 31 -14.72 -9.16 -1.04
CA ALA A 31 -15.75 -8.24 -1.49
C ALA A 31 -16.74 -7.92 -0.36
N GLY A 32 -17.16 -8.93 0.39
CA GLY A 32 -18.00 -8.76 1.58
C GLY A 32 -17.32 -7.91 2.65
N ALA A 33 -16.02 -8.13 2.87
CA ALA A 33 -15.23 -7.34 3.82
C ALA A 33 -15.23 -5.86 3.45
N ILE A 34 -15.05 -5.51 2.19
CA ILE A 34 -15.09 -4.12 1.70
C ILE A 34 -16.45 -3.48 2.00
N GLU A 35 -17.55 -4.18 1.74
CA GLU A 35 -18.89 -3.66 1.98
C GLU A 35 -19.14 -3.39 3.47
N TYR A 36 -18.71 -4.28 4.36
CA TYR A 36 -18.82 -4.06 5.79
C TYR A 36 -17.93 -2.93 6.30
N TYR A 37 -16.72 -2.79 5.79
CA TYR A 37 -15.88 -1.64 6.16
C TYR A 37 -16.45 -0.31 5.65
N LYS A 38 -17.09 -0.29 4.48
CA LYS A 38 -17.83 0.90 4.01
C LYS A 38 -18.94 1.28 4.98
N GLN A 39 -19.69 0.29 5.49
CA GLN A 39 -20.69 0.54 6.51
C GLN A 39 -20.07 1.10 7.79
N ALA A 40 -18.99 0.50 8.29
CA ALA A 40 -18.29 0.98 9.47
C ALA A 40 -17.81 2.43 9.29
N LEU A 41 -17.22 2.74 8.13
CA LEU A 41 -16.74 4.08 7.79
C LEU A 41 -17.87 5.11 7.81
N SER A 42 -19.06 4.75 7.34
CA SER A 42 -20.23 5.64 7.32
C SER A 42 -20.79 5.93 8.71
N MET A 43 -20.42 5.15 9.72
CA MET A 43 -20.95 5.24 11.09
C MET A 43 -20.04 6.01 12.06
N VAL A 44 -18.87 6.47 11.62
CA VAL A 44 -17.91 7.18 12.47
C VAL A 44 -17.70 8.60 11.94
N ASP A 45 -17.48 9.53 12.86
CA ASP A 45 -17.31 10.94 12.55
C ASP A 45 -15.88 11.44 12.75
N ASN A 46 -15.09 10.78 13.63
CA ASN A 46 -13.75 11.22 13.95
C ASN A 46 -12.73 10.71 12.93
N ASP A 47 -11.69 11.50 12.69
CA ASP A 47 -10.67 11.22 11.68
C ASP A 47 -9.83 9.99 12.02
N GLU A 48 -9.59 9.72 13.29
CA GLU A 48 -8.80 8.55 13.72
C GLU A 48 -9.46 7.24 13.28
N ASP A 49 -10.76 7.07 13.57
CA ASP A 49 -11.50 5.88 13.21
C ASP A 49 -11.69 5.77 11.69
N LYS A 50 -11.96 6.90 11.02
CA LYS A 50 -12.05 6.92 9.55
C LYS A 50 -10.75 6.46 8.92
N ALA A 51 -9.62 6.98 9.37
CA ALA A 51 -8.31 6.60 8.87
C ALA A 51 -8.03 5.11 9.08
N ASP A 52 -8.39 4.56 10.24
CA ASP A 52 -8.18 3.16 10.54
C ASP A 52 -9.02 2.24 9.62
N TYR A 53 -10.29 2.56 9.39
CA TYR A 53 -11.12 1.78 8.47
C TYR A 53 -10.64 1.89 7.03
N LEU A 54 -10.21 3.05 6.59
CA LEU A 54 -9.63 3.24 5.25
C LEU A 54 -8.36 2.41 5.07
N TYR A 55 -7.50 2.36 6.08
CA TYR A 55 -6.31 1.52 6.07
C TYR A 55 -6.67 0.03 5.97
N ARG A 56 -7.66 -0.43 6.75
CA ARG A 56 -8.12 -1.82 6.72
C ARG A 56 -8.70 -2.17 5.34
N MET A 57 -9.46 -1.27 4.73
CA MET A 57 -9.94 -1.44 3.36
C MET A 57 -8.79 -1.55 2.36
N ALA A 58 -7.77 -0.70 2.52
CA ALA A 58 -6.58 -0.77 1.67
C ALA A 58 -5.91 -2.15 1.72
N ASN A 59 -5.80 -2.74 2.92
CA ASN A 59 -5.27 -4.09 3.09
C ASN A 59 -6.13 -5.16 2.37
N VAL A 60 -7.44 -5.02 2.42
CA VAL A 60 -8.34 -5.95 1.71
C VAL A 60 -8.15 -5.85 0.20
N TYR A 61 -7.99 -4.64 -0.33
CA TYR A 61 -7.70 -4.45 -1.75
C TYR A 61 -6.36 -5.06 -2.16
N VAL A 62 -5.36 -5.02 -1.29
CA VAL A 62 -4.08 -5.73 -1.54
C VAL A 62 -4.32 -7.24 -1.64
N SER A 63 -5.14 -7.82 -0.77
CA SER A 63 -5.52 -9.23 -0.84
C SER A 63 -6.27 -9.58 -2.12
N LEU A 64 -7.01 -8.64 -2.68
CA LEU A 64 -7.69 -8.77 -3.97
C LEU A 64 -6.75 -8.54 -5.17
N HIS A 65 -5.47 -8.24 -4.93
CA HIS A 65 -4.51 -7.81 -5.95
C HIS A 65 -4.96 -6.55 -6.70
N ASN A 66 -5.81 -5.75 -6.08
CA ASN A 66 -6.23 -4.44 -6.60
C ASN A 66 -5.36 -3.34 -5.98
N TYR A 67 -4.13 -3.27 -6.46
CA TYR A 67 -3.10 -2.41 -5.88
C TYR A 67 -3.41 -0.92 -6.06
N GLN A 68 -4.03 -0.56 -7.15
CA GLN A 68 -4.41 0.83 -7.40
C GLN A 68 -5.44 1.32 -6.37
N GLN A 69 -6.45 0.52 -6.06
CA GLN A 69 -7.41 0.84 -5.00
C GLN A 69 -6.78 0.79 -3.61
N GLY A 70 -5.85 -0.14 -3.40
CA GLY A 70 -5.08 -0.19 -2.16
C GLY A 70 -4.34 1.12 -1.90
N VAL A 71 -3.65 1.65 -2.89
CA VAL A 71 -2.96 2.95 -2.79
C VAL A 71 -3.95 4.09 -2.57
N ALA A 72 -5.07 4.11 -3.31
CA ALA A 72 -6.06 5.17 -3.19
C ALA A 72 -6.63 5.26 -1.76
N HIS A 73 -6.97 4.13 -1.16
CA HIS A 73 -7.51 4.09 0.20
C HIS A 73 -6.45 4.39 1.26
N ALA A 74 -5.22 3.91 1.09
CA ALA A 74 -4.11 4.26 1.96
C ALA A 74 -3.82 5.77 1.92
N GLN A 75 -3.90 6.39 0.75
CA GLN A 75 -3.73 7.84 0.60
C GLN A 75 -4.84 8.60 1.31
N GLN A 76 -6.09 8.17 1.21
CA GLN A 76 -7.20 8.79 1.96
C GLN A 76 -6.98 8.68 3.47
N ALA A 77 -6.47 7.54 3.94
CA ALA A 77 -6.12 7.37 5.36
C ALA A 77 -5.02 8.36 5.79
N LEU A 78 -3.98 8.53 4.96
CA LEU A 78 -2.91 9.48 5.21
C LEU A 78 -3.39 10.94 5.21
N ASP A 79 -4.36 11.28 4.38
CA ASP A 79 -4.94 12.64 4.36
C ASP A 79 -5.60 12.98 5.71
N LEU A 80 -6.09 11.98 6.43
CA LEU A 80 -6.68 12.14 7.76
C LEU A 80 -5.66 11.95 8.88
N ASN A 81 -4.64 11.12 8.68
CA ASN A 81 -3.57 10.86 9.65
C ASN A 81 -2.22 10.75 8.94
N PRO A 82 -1.53 11.89 8.70
CA PRO A 82 -0.29 11.91 7.90
C PRO A 82 0.90 11.18 8.53
N GLU A 83 0.84 10.84 9.82
CA GLU A 83 1.93 10.19 10.55
C GLU A 83 1.76 8.67 10.64
N ASP A 84 0.76 8.09 9.98
CA ASP A 84 0.58 6.64 9.97
C ASP A 84 1.51 5.98 8.94
N GLY A 85 2.69 5.57 9.40
CA GLY A 85 3.69 4.93 8.56
C GLY A 85 3.23 3.62 7.93
N ARG A 86 2.24 2.92 8.53
CA ARG A 86 1.69 1.68 7.96
C ARG A 86 1.13 1.90 6.57
N CYS A 87 0.52 3.06 6.34
CA CYS A 87 -0.03 3.41 5.02
C CYS A 87 1.07 3.53 3.96
N TYR A 88 2.19 4.14 4.31
CA TYR A 88 3.34 4.22 3.41
C TYR A 88 3.94 2.85 3.11
N LEU A 89 4.03 1.96 4.12
CA LEU A 89 4.50 0.59 3.90
C LEU A 89 3.58 -0.15 2.93
N LEU A 90 2.27 -0.04 3.11
CA LEU A 90 1.29 -0.66 2.22
C LEU A 90 1.40 -0.11 0.79
N MET A 91 1.51 1.21 0.64
CA MET A 91 1.66 1.84 -0.67
C MET A 91 2.93 1.35 -1.38
N GLY A 92 4.04 1.24 -0.66
CA GLY A 92 5.29 0.71 -1.21
C GLY A 92 5.13 -0.72 -1.72
N ILE A 93 4.46 -1.58 -0.98
CA ILE A 93 4.15 -2.96 -1.40
C ILE A 93 3.29 -2.97 -2.66
N CYS A 94 2.29 -2.11 -2.73
CA CYS A 94 1.44 -1.98 -3.92
C CYS A 94 2.25 -1.57 -5.16
N TYR A 95 3.12 -0.59 -5.03
CA TYR A 95 3.98 -0.15 -6.14
C TYR A 95 4.95 -1.24 -6.57
N ALA A 96 5.54 -1.97 -5.62
CA ALA A 96 6.44 -3.08 -5.92
C ALA A 96 5.73 -4.23 -6.67
N SER A 97 4.42 -4.34 -6.51
CA SER A 97 3.60 -5.39 -7.13
C SER A 97 3.00 -4.97 -8.47
N ALA A 98 3.14 -3.70 -8.85
CA ALA A 98 2.58 -3.17 -10.09
C ALA A 98 3.38 -3.62 -11.31
N LYS A 99 2.68 -3.93 -12.41
CA LYS A 99 3.31 -4.15 -13.71
C LYS A 99 2.93 -3.00 -14.62
N VAL A 100 3.91 -2.15 -14.97
CA VAL A 100 3.68 -0.93 -15.75
C VAL A 100 4.56 -0.82 -17.00
N TYR A 101 5.55 -1.69 -17.16
CA TYR A 101 6.44 -1.71 -18.33
C TYR A 101 6.61 -3.12 -18.88
N ASP A 102 6.71 -3.24 -20.21
CA ASP A 102 7.14 -4.47 -20.86
C ASP A 102 8.67 -4.62 -20.86
N ASP A 103 9.40 -3.51 -20.90
CA ASP A 103 10.87 -3.50 -20.78
C ASP A 103 11.26 -4.00 -19.38
N PRO A 104 12.03 -5.10 -19.25
CA PRO A 104 12.35 -5.69 -17.95
C PRO A 104 13.19 -4.79 -17.05
N ILE A 105 14.01 -3.92 -17.64
CA ILE A 105 14.85 -2.99 -16.86
C ILE A 105 14.02 -1.85 -16.35
N LEU A 106 13.20 -1.23 -17.21
CA LEU A 106 12.29 -0.16 -16.78
C LEU A 106 11.26 -0.67 -15.77
N GLN A 107 10.81 -1.91 -15.88
CA GLN A 107 9.88 -2.51 -14.92
C GLN A 107 10.47 -2.52 -13.49
N ARG A 108 11.78 -2.65 -13.35
CA ARG A 108 12.45 -2.61 -12.05
C ARG A 108 12.42 -1.24 -11.39
N SER A 109 12.08 -0.19 -12.13
CA SER A 109 11.92 1.17 -11.57
C SER A 109 10.83 1.27 -10.52
N VAL A 110 9.84 0.36 -10.52
CA VAL A 110 8.79 0.32 -9.49
C VAL A 110 9.37 0.10 -8.09
N PHE A 111 10.51 -0.59 -7.99
CA PHE A 111 11.17 -0.84 -6.71
C PHE A 111 11.83 0.42 -6.14
N TRP A 112 12.22 1.38 -6.98
CA TRP A 112 12.70 2.69 -6.50
C TRP A 112 11.57 3.43 -5.78
N VAL A 113 10.38 3.48 -6.38
CA VAL A 113 9.20 4.11 -5.79
C VAL A 113 8.81 3.40 -4.50
N ALA A 114 8.82 2.06 -4.51
CA ALA A 114 8.52 1.26 -3.32
C ALA A 114 9.46 1.61 -2.16
N CYS A 115 10.76 1.64 -2.40
CA CYS A 115 11.75 1.97 -1.38
C CYS A 115 11.64 3.44 -0.91
N ASP A 116 11.25 4.36 -1.79
CA ASP A 116 10.95 5.74 -1.39
C ASP A 116 9.81 5.78 -0.37
N MET A 117 8.76 4.99 -0.58
CA MET A 117 7.64 4.89 0.37
C MET A 117 8.06 4.28 1.70
N PHE A 118 8.86 3.22 1.69
CA PHE A 118 9.36 2.59 2.92
C PHE A 118 10.24 3.55 3.73
N ARG A 119 11.08 4.35 3.08
CA ARG A 119 11.85 5.39 3.76
C ARG A 119 10.97 6.45 4.37
N LYS A 120 9.94 6.85 3.65
CA LYS A 120 8.98 7.84 4.15
C LYS A 120 8.23 7.31 5.37
N ALA A 121 7.86 6.03 5.37
CA ALA A 121 7.22 5.38 6.50
C ALA A 121 8.03 5.54 7.78
N LYS A 122 9.31 5.19 7.75
CA LYS A 122 10.18 5.28 8.94
C LYS A 122 10.53 6.72 9.33
N THR A 123 10.46 7.66 8.40
CA THR A 123 10.68 9.08 8.66
C THR A 123 9.51 9.69 9.45
N VAL A 124 8.28 9.37 9.07
CA VAL A 124 7.08 9.92 9.73
C VAL A 124 6.67 9.13 10.95
N ASP A 125 7.06 7.86 11.05
CA ASP A 125 6.64 6.94 12.11
C ASP A 125 7.79 6.00 12.48
N SER A 126 8.50 6.32 13.56
CA SER A 126 9.65 5.54 14.00
C SER A 126 9.29 4.10 14.40
N SER A 127 8.03 3.83 14.75
CA SER A 127 7.58 2.47 15.05
C SER A 127 7.61 1.56 13.83
N CYS A 128 7.63 2.12 12.62
CA CYS A 128 7.72 1.40 11.35
C CYS A 128 9.17 1.11 10.91
N ALA A 129 10.18 1.62 11.62
CA ALA A 129 11.57 1.59 11.16
C ALA A 129 12.08 0.17 10.91
N THR A 130 11.80 -0.79 11.80
CA THR A 130 12.25 -2.17 11.65
C THR A 130 11.66 -2.82 10.41
N ASP A 131 10.36 -2.70 10.21
CA ASP A 131 9.67 -3.25 9.04
C ASP A 131 10.10 -2.55 7.76
N ALA A 132 10.21 -1.23 7.78
CA ALA A 132 10.67 -0.44 6.64
C ALA A 132 12.08 -0.86 6.19
N ASN A 133 13.00 -1.02 7.14
CA ASN A 133 14.37 -1.43 6.84
C ASN A 133 14.43 -2.84 6.23
N LYS A 134 13.62 -3.78 6.71
CA LYS A 134 13.50 -5.12 6.13
C LYS A 134 12.98 -5.08 4.70
N LEU A 135 11.96 -4.28 4.46
CA LEU A 135 11.37 -4.12 3.12
C LEU A 135 12.36 -3.46 2.15
N ILE A 136 13.08 -2.44 2.58
CA ILE A 136 14.12 -1.79 1.78
C ILE A 136 15.22 -2.81 1.43
N ALA A 137 15.69 -3.59 2.40
CA ALA A 137 16.72 -4.60 2.16
C ALA A 137 16.26 -5.65 1.16
N THR A 138 14.99 -6.07 1.23
CA THR A 138 14.41 -7.05 0.32
C THR A 138 14.27 -6.48 -1.09
N TYR A 139 13.61 -5.35 -1.23
CA TYR A 139 13.22 -4.82 -2.54
C TYR A 139 14.35 -4.09 -3.27
N SER A 140 15.35 -3.55 -2.56
CA SER A 140 16.52 -2.93 -3.22
C SER A 140 17.38 -3.96 -3.99
N GLN A 141 17.25 -5.23 -3.66
CA GLN A 141 17.92 -6.30 -4.42
C GLN A 141 17.36 -6.46 -5.84
N TYR A 142 16.16 -5.93 -6.10
CA TYR A 142 15.53 -5.98 -7.40
C TYR A 142 15.81 -4.75 -8.27
N PHE A 143 16.58 -3.79 -7.77
CA PHE A 143 17.01 -2.64 -8.57
C PHE A 143 17.80 -3.11 -9.79
N PRO A 144 17.78 -2.35 -10.90
CA PRO A 144 18.66 -2.65 -12.03
C PRO A 144 20.11 -2.69 -11.61
N SER A 145 20.92 -3.51 -12.27
CA SER A 145 22.37 -3.51 -12.06
C SER A 145 23.00 -2.22 -12.57
N LYS A 146 24.24 -1.92 -12.16
CA LYS A 146 24.99 -0.79 -12.72
C LYS A 146 25.12 -0.89 -14.23
N GLU A 147 25.34 -2.10 -14.76
CA GLU A 147 25.46 -2.32 -16.20
C GLU A 147 24.14 -2.05 -16.90
N ASP A 148 23.02 -2.53 -16.34
CA ASP A 148 21.68 -2.30 -16.90
C ASP A 148 21.38 -0.82 -16.99
N VAL A 149 21.68 -0.04 -15.95
CA VAL A 149 21.47 1.40 -15.94
C VAL A 149 22.38 2.09 -16.95
N PHE A 150 23.66 1.70 -17.00
CA PHE A 150 24.63 2.31 -17.90
C PHE A 150 24.28 2.15 -19.37
N PHE A 151 23.82 0.95 -19.76
CA PHE A 151 23.53 0.66 -21.16
C PHE A 151 22.09 1.00 -21.59
N HIS A 152 21.20 1.31 -20.64
CA HIS A 152 19.82 1.66 -21.00
C HIS A 152 19.72 3.14 -21.39
N ARG A 153 19.21 3.40 -22.59
CA ARG A 153 19.14 4.77 -23.15
C ARG A 153 18.29 5.74 -22.34
N ASP A 154 17.29 5.23 -21.59
CA ASP A 154 16.34 6.05 -20.84
C ASP A 154 16.74 6.24 -19.37
N LEU A 155 17.84 5.64 -18.93
CA LEU A 155 18.27 5.67 -17.52
C LEU A 155 19.61 6.36 -17.35
N ASN A 156 19.70 7.17 -16.30
CA ASN A 156 20.95 7.82 -15.88
C ASN A 156 21.02 7.77 -14.35
N GLU A 157 22.10 7.18 -13.84
CA GLU A 157 22.33 7.05 -12.40
C GLU A 157 22.19 8.39 -11.68
N GLY A 158 21.41 8.42 -10.62
CA GLY A 158 21.22 9.62 -9.78
C GLY A 158 20.25 10.65 -10.34
N GLN A 159 19.71 10.46 -11.53
CA GLN A 159 18.79 11.42 -12.15
C GLN A 159 17.33 11.07 -11.85
N PRO A 160 16.43 12.08 -11.87
CA PRO A 160 15.00 11.82 -11.72
C PRO A 160 14.48 10.92 -12.85
N PHE A 161 13.58 10.02 -12.47
CA PHE A 161 12.87 9.14 -13.39
C PHE A 161 11.40 9.09 -13.00
N ARG A 162 10.50 9.33 -13.96
CA ARG A 162 9.06 9.22 -13.72
C ARG A 162 8.59 7.83 -14.09
N VAL A 163 8.14 7.07 -13.11
CA VAL A 163 7.54 5.75 -13.34
C VAL A 163 6.16 5.93 -13.96
N GLY A 164 5.93 5.22 -15.06
CA GLY A 164 4.71 5.36 -15.85
C GLY A 164 3.51 4.61 -15.29
N GLY A 165 2.52 4.39 -16.16
CA GLY A 165 1.28 3.71 -15.80
C GLY A 165 0.51 4.45 -14.72
N TRP A 166 -0.25 3.70 -13.93
CA TRP A 166 -1.06 4.28 -12.85
C TRP A 166 -0.21 4.80 -11.67
N ILE A 167 1.07 4.41 -11.59
CA ILE A 167 1.96 4.90 -10.53
C ILE A 167 2.21 6.39 -10.68
N GLY A 168 2.70 6.84 -11.83
CA GLY A 168 2.86 8.24 -12.18
C GLY A 168 3.69 9.07 -11.19
N LYS A 169 4.64 8.45 -10.50
CA LYS A 169 5.50 9.13 -9.50
C LYS A 169 6.92 9.29 -9.99
N THR A 170 7.52 10.42 -9.63
CA THR A 170 8.93 10.68 -9.89
C THR A 170 9.77 10.14 -8.74
N THR A 171 10.81 9.43 -9.09
CA THR A 171 11.79 8.82 -8.19
C THR A 171 13.20 9.13 -8.69
N THR A 172 14.21 8.55 -8.08
CA THR A 172 15.60 8.68 -8.52
C THR A 172 16.10 7.37 -9.06
N CYS A 173 16.68 7.40 -10.26
CA CYS A 173 17.32 6.24 -10.85
C CYS A 173 18.54 5.85 -10.02
N ARG A 174 18.57 4.59 -9.60
CA ARG A 174 19.69 4.04 -8.83
C ARG A 174 19.89 2.57 -9.09
N SER A 175 21.15 2.20 -9.20
CA SER A 175 21.51 0.82 -9.42
C SER A 175 21.53 0.03 -8.10
N LYS A 176 21.46 -1.29 -8.24
CA LYS A 176 21.62 -2.21 -7.12
C LYS A 176 23.00 -2.03 -6.49
N ALA A 177 23.08 -2.07 -5.16
CA ALA A 177 24.33 -2.08 -4.42
C ALA A 177 25.15 -3.34 -4.73
N GLU A 178 26.47 -3.22 -4.82
CA GLU A 178 27.41 -4.35 -5.03
C GLU A 178 27.59 -5.18 -3.78
#